data_f871d9c190a3806f4aec9e3d19bf1e97
#
_entry.id   f871d9c190a3806f4aec9e3d19bf1e97
#
_cell.length_a   1.000
_cell.length_b   1.000
_cell.length_c   1.000
_cell.angle_alpha   90.00
_cell.angle_beta   90.00
_cell.angle_gamma   90.00
#
_symmetry.space_group_name_H-M   'P 1'
#
loop_
_entity.id
_entity.type
_entity.pdbx_description
1 polymer ?
#
loop_
_entity_poly.entity_id
_entity_poly.type
_entity_poly.pdbx_seq_one_letter_code
_entity_poly.pdbx_strand_id
1 'polypeptide(L)'
;MTRSGRPTRRAGLRTVVAALAAVPLIGTAGASAARQESRSRELLRPVPFPPLEVMTFNLRFASAEKPHSWAVRRPVMRTLLHRAAPHVIGTQEGRPQQLLDIGADLGPHYAWIGTSRGVGADEAVAVFYDTRRLAPAGYEHFWLSDTPRVRGSNTWGGGHPRMVTWVRFRDRLAAGRQFCVLNTHLDNASQYARERSAALIAARISRFDPALPLLLTGDFNTVAHENPVYDRLLAAGLVDTWDTARTRGDAYATYHGYKALTPNGGRIDWILATPGVRVQREWTDTFSENGQYPSDHLPVQASLTLG
;
A
#
# COMPACT_ATOMS: atom_id res chain seq x y z
N MET A 1 -124.53 -21.36 -11.66
CA MET A 1 -124.11 -21.96 -12.94
C MET A 1 -122.62 -21.83 -13.11
N THR A 2 -121.93 -22.88 -12.85
CA THR A 2 -120.95 -23.66 -13.60
C THR A 2 -119.87 -22.88 -14.29
N ARG A 3 -118.62 -23.09 -13.99
CA ARG A 3 -117.54 -23.96 -14.51
C ARG A 3 -116.20 -23.46 -13.92
N SER A 4 -115.49 -24.22 -13.16
CA SER A 4 -114.49 -25.20 -13.50
C SER A 4 -113.37 -24.69 -14.36
N GLY A 5 -112.15 -24.60 -13.81
CA GLY A 5 -110.91 -24.45 -14.49
C GLY A 5 -109.71 -24.78 -13.60
N ARG A 6 -109.10 -25.94 -13.81
CA ARG A 6 -107.97 -26.51 -13.08
C ARG A 6 -106.69 -25.76 -13.28
N PRO A 7 -105.77 -25.82 -12.36
CA PRO A 7 -104.47 -25.12 -12.42
C PRO A 7 -103.38 -25.92 -13.15
N THR A 8 -102.59 -25.25 -13.93
CA THR A 8 -101.39 -25.79 -14.56
C THR A 8 -100.16 -25.59 -13.65
N ARG A 9 -99.47 -26.67 -13.40
CA ARG A 9 -98.17 -26.69 -12.69
C ARG A 9 -97.15 -26.01 -13.52
N ARG A 10 -96.51 -24.97 -13.01
CA ARG A 10 -95.21 -24.46 -13.52
C ARG A 10 -94.12 -24.97 -12.62
N ALA A 11 -93.19 -25.72 -13.26
CA ALA A 11 -91.95 -26.18 -12.66
C ALA A 11 -90.98 -24.98 -12.43
N GLY A 12 -90.59 -24.79 -11.20
CA GLY A 12 -89.59 -23.76 -10.82
C GLY A 12 -88.18 -24.25 -11.13
N LEU A 13 -87.59 -23.61 -12.01
CA LEU A 13 -86.12 -23.74 -12.33
C LEU A 13 -85.36 -23.13 -11.21
N ARG A 14 -84.68 -23.92 -10.36
CA ARG A 14 -83.72 -23.41 -9.35
C ARG A 14 -82.41 -23.13 -10.05
N THR A 15 -82.04 -21.85 -10.23
CA THR A 15 -80.76 -21.39 -10.69
C THR A 15 -79.76 -21.51 -9.54
N VAL A 16 -78.83 -22.47 -9.66
CA VAL A 16 -77.70 -22.58 -8.72
C VAL A 16 -76.66 -21.58 -9.18
N VAL A 17 -76.45 -20.49 -8.43
CA VAL A 17 -75.37 -19.53 -8.64
C VAL A 17 -74.12 -20.14 -7.98
N ALA A 18 -73.23 -20.67 -8.79
CA ALA A 18 -71.88 -21.05 -8.35
C ALA A 18 -71.03 -19.79 -8.11
N ALA A 19 -70.76 -19.45 -6.89
CA ALA A 19 -69.79 -18.43 -6.52
C ALA A 19 -68.38 -18.95 -6.84
N LEU A 20 -67.77 -18.51 -7.93
CA LEU A 20 -66.35 -18.66 -8.19
C LEU A 20 -65.57 -17.73 -7.23
N ALA A 21 -64.95 -18.30 -6.18
CA ALA A 21 -63.99 -17.59 -5.37
C ALA A 21 -62.72 -17.32 -6.23
N ALA A 22 -62.51 -16.09 -6.62
CA ALA A 22 -61.27 -15.65 -7.20
C ALA A 22 -60.20 -15.63 -6.12
N VAL A 23 -59.27 -16.58 -6.16
CA VAL A 23 -58.05 -16.56 -5.36
C VAL A 23 -57.12 -15.53 -5.98
N PRO A 24 -56.67 -14.45 -5.29
CA PRO A 24 -55.72 -13.52 -5.85
C PRO A 24 -54.36 -14.21 -5.97
N LEU A 25 -53.88 -14.42 -7.19
CA LEU A 25 -52.50 -14.73 -7.53
C LEU A 25 -51.64 -13.48 -7.29
N ILE A 26 -51.49 -13.09 -6.04
CA ILE A 26 -50.53 -12.03 -5.63
C ILE A 26 -49.36 -12.75 -4.98
N GLY A 27 -48.21 -12.81 -5.65
CA GLY A 27 -47.01 -13.18 -4.92
C GLY A 27 -45.81 -13.74 -5.64
N THR A 28 -45.86 -14.15 -6.90
CA THR A 28 -44.66 -14.76 -7.54
C THR A 28 -43.85 -13.82 -8.46
N ALA A 29 -44.48 -12.84 -9.07
CA ALA A 29 -43.79 -11.89 -9.97
C ALA A 29 -42.90 -10.90 -9.21
N GLY A 30 -43.33 -10.41 -8.04
CA GLY A 30 -42.55 -9.46 -7.24
C GLY A 30 -41.31 -10.09 -6.62
N ALA A 31 -41.38 -11.36 -6.17
CA ALA A 31 -40.23 -12.06 -5.61
C ALA A 31 -39.18 -12.41 -6.66
N SER A 32 -39.59 -12.68 -7.90
CA SER A 32 -38.68 -12.93 -9.02
C SER A 32 -37.96 -11.65 -9.46
N ALA A 33 -38.66 -10.52 -9.59
CA ALA A 33 -38.09 -9.23 -9.93
C ALA A 33 -37.11 -8.73 -8.85
N ALA A 34 -37.45 -8.83 -7.58
CA ALA A 34 -36.57 -8.46 -6.46
C ALA A 34 -35.31 -9.34 -6.39
N ARG A 35 -35.41 -10.63 -6.69
CA ARG A 35 -34.24 -11.52 -6.80
C ARG A 35 -33.38 -11.20 -8.03
N GLN A 36 -33.98 -10.79 -9.11
CA GLN A 36 -33.25 -10.41 -10.33
C GLN A 36 -32.54 -9.07 -10.17
N GLU A 37 -33.18 -8.08 -9.51
CA GLU A 37 -32.54 -6.82 -9.13
C GLU A 37 -31.42 -7.02 -8.11
N SER A 38 -31.59 -7.89 -7.12
CA SER A 38 -30.52 -8.18 -6.16
C SER A 38 -29.35 -8.88 -6.81
N ARG A 39 -29.57 -9.83 -7.72
CA ARG A 39 -28.52 -10.46 -8.53
C ARG A 39 -27.84 -9.46 -9.48
N SER A 40 -28.58 -8.56 -10.09
CA SER A 40 -28.01 -7.51 -10.96
C SER A 40 -27.18 -6.51 -10.16
N ARG A 41 -27.60 -6.14 -8.95
CA ARG A 41 -26.83 -5.31 -8.02
C ARG A 41 -25.59 -6.03 -7.48
N GLU A 42 -25.64 -7.33 -7.30
CA GLU A 42 -24.48 -8.13 -6.87
C GLU A 42 -23.47 -8.32 -8.00
N LEU A 43 -23.93 -8.46 -9.24
CA LEU A 43 -23.09 -8.49 -10.45
C LEU A 43 -22.46 -7.13 -10.79
N LEU A 44 -23.04 -6.02 -10.32
CA LEU A 44 -22.55 -4.66 -10.49
C LEU A 44 -21.65 -4.18 -9.34
N ARG A 45 -21.41 -5.00 -8.30
CA ARG A 45 -20.40 -4.68 -7.30
C ARG A 45 -19.03 -4.68 -7.96
N PRO A 46 -18.30 -3.57 -7.90
CA PRO A 46 -16.94 -3.54 -8.42
C PRO A 46 -16.16 -4.67 -7.74
N VAL A 47 -15.58 -5.56 -8.53
CA VAL A 47 -14.64 -6.56 -8.00
C VAL A 47 -13.53 -5.77 -7.33
N PRO A 48 -13.31 -5.94 -6.02
CA PRO A 48 -12.27 -5.17 -5.35
C PRO A 48 -10.93 -5.51 -6.00
N PHE A 49 -10.19 -4.46 -6.39
CA PHE A 49 -8.85 -4.66 -6.92
C PHE A 49 -7.99 -5.41 -5.89
N PRO A 50 -7.11 -6.32 -6.34
CA PRO A 50 -6.24 -7.05 -5.44
C PRO A 50 -5.36 -6.07 -4.66
N PRO A 51 -5.11 -6.32 -3.36
CA PRO A 51 -4.27 -5.47 -2.55
C PRO A 51 -2.90 -5.23 -3.18
N LEU A 52 -2.36 -4.04 -2.99
CA LEU A 52 -0.99 -3.69 -3.34
C LEU A 52 -0.13 -3.97 -2.11
N GLU A 53 0.86 -4.85 -2.25
CA GLU A 53 1.83 -5.15 -1.21
C GLU A 53 3.01 -4.19 -1.34
N VAL A 54 3.24 -3.38 -0.29
CA VAL A 54 4.26 -2.34 -0.24
C VAL A 54 5.20 -2.61 0.91
N MET A 55 6.49 -2.41 0.67
CA MET A 55 7.53 -2.57 1.67
C MET A 55 8.44 -1.34 1.69
N THR A 56 8.84 -0.87 2.87
CA THR A 56 10.04 -0.05 3.05
C THR A 56 11.09 -0.85 3.76
N PHE A 57 12.34 -0.79 3.28
CA PHE A 57 13.40 -1.62 3.82
C PHE A 57 14.78 -0.97 3.67
N ASN A 58 15.35 -0.51 4.78
CA ASN A 58 16.75 -0.17 4.84
C ASN A 58 17.57 -1.47 4.75
N LEU A 59 18.33 -1.59 3.67
CA LEU A 59 19.07 -2.83 3.33
C LEU A 59 20.34 -3.02 4.17
N ARG A 60 20.76 -1.99 4.93
CA ARG A 60 22.12 -1.84 5.41
C ARG A 60 23.13 -2.03 4.27
N PHE A 61 23.94 -1.06 4.00
CA PHE A 61 24.92 -1.11 2.89
C PHE A 61 25.76 -2.38 2.91
N ALA A 62 26.12 -2.84 1.73
CA ALA A 62 26.99 -4.02 1.58
C ALA A 62 28.37 -3.73 2.17
N SER A 63 28.75 -4.50 3.19
CA SER A 63 30.07 -4.49 3.80
C SER A 63 30.66 -5.90 3.78
N ALA A 64 31.98 -5.99 3.92
CA ALA A 64 32.69 -7.26 4.10
C ALA A 64 32.82 -7.64 5.59
N GLU A 65 32.39 -6.76 6.51
CA GLU A 65 32.58 -6.93 7.94
C GLU A 65 31.72 -8.09 8.49
N LYS A 66 32.40 -9.01 9.17
CA LYS A 66 31.76 -10.13 9.87
C LYS A 66 31.26 -9.68 11.25
N PRO A 67 30.23 -10.31 11.81
CA PRO A 67 29.51 -11.49 11.25
C PRO A 67 28.45 -11.11 10.20
N HIS A 68 28.11 -9.84 10.01
CA HIS A 68 26.97 -9.37 9.23
C HIS A 68 27.37 -8.84 7.83
N SER A 69 28.39 -9.47 7.21
CA SER A 69 28.77 -9.11 5.82
C SER A 69 27.63 -9.33 4.85
N TRP A 70 27.65 -8.60 3.71
CA TRP A 70 26.61 -8.79 2.68
C TRP A 70 26.52 -10.25 2.19
N ALA A 71 27.65 -10.91 2.03
CA ALA A 71 27.68 -12.32 1.63
C ALA A 71 26.93 -13.24 2.61
N VAL A 72 26.94 -12.94 3.92
CA VAL A 72 26.19 -13.69 4.94
C VAL A 72 24.71 -13.30 4.93
N ARG A 73 24.39 -12.01 4.75
CA ARG A 73 23.02 -11.50 4.81
C ARG A 73 22.19 -11.76 3.54
N ARG A 74 22.85 -11.80 2.37
CA ARG A 74 22.16 -11.93 1.07
C ARG A 74 21.26 -13.17 0.97
N PRO A 75 21.65 -14.40 1.37
CA PRO A 75 20.74 -15.55 1.35
C PRO A 75 19.48 -15.34 2.17
N VAL A 76 19.64 -14.74 3.37
CA VAL A 76 18.52 -14.44 4.27
C VAL A 76 17.61 -13.35 3.67
N MET A 77 18.22 -12.33 3.05
CA MET A 77 17.50 -11.27 2.30
C MET A 77 16.67 -11.87 1.17
N ARG A 78 17.26 -12.77 0.39
CA ARG A 78 16.56 -13.46 -0.70
C ARG A 78 15.36 -14.25 -0.17
N THR A 79 15.53 -15.03 0.89
CA THR A 79 14.42 -15.80 1.49
C THR A 79 13.29 -14.87 1.95
N LEU A 80 13.62 -13.78 2.64
CA LEU A 80 12.63 -12.79 3.09
C LEU A 80 11.85 -12.21 1.90
N LEU A 81 12.54 -11.71 0.88
CA LEU A 81 11.92 -11.06 -0.27
C LEU A 81 11.03 -12.01 -1.08
N HIS A 82 11.45 -13.28 -1.24
CA HIS A 82 10.61 -14.30 -1.89
C HIS A 82 9.35 -14.64 -1.09
N ARG A 83 9.45 -14.69 0.24
CA ARG A 83 8.29 -14.94 1.11
C ARG A 83 7.31 -13.77 1.11
N ALA A 84 7.82 -12.56 1.17
CA ALA A 84 7.01 -11.34 1.22
C ALA A 84 6.40 -11.01 -0.15
N ALA A 85 7.12 -11.28 -1.23
CA ALA A 85 6.75 -11.01 -2.62
C ALA A 85 6.09 -9.63 -2.83
N PRO A 86 6.66 -8.51 -2.33
CA PRO A 86 6.03 -7.21 -2.36
C PRO A 86 5.96 -6.68 -3.80
N HIS A 87 4.88 -5.98 -4.13
CA HIS A 87 4.73 -5.36 -5.45
C HIS A 87 5.60 -4.09 -5.60
N VAL A 88 5.89 -3.42 -4.47
CA VAL A 88 6.77 -2.24 -4.38
C VAL A 88 7.67 -2.37 -3.18
N ILE A 89 8.96 -2.06 -3.34
CA ILE A 89 9.93 -1.98 -2.25
C ILE A 89 10.68 -0.65 -2.34
N GLY A 90 10.48 0.24 -1.39
CA GLY A 90 11.34 1.39 -1.17
C GLY A 90 12.59 0.95 -0.41
N THR A 91 13.78 1.08 -0.99
CA THR A 91 15.02 0.64 -0.36
C THR A 91 15.96 1.81 -0.06
N GLN A 92 16.67 1.71 1.06
CA GLN A 92 17.66 2.67 1.53
C GLN A 92 19.00 1.96 1.73
N GLU A 93 20.11 2.68 1.68
CA GLU A 93 21.50 2.22 1.84
C GLU A 93 22.03 1.23 0.79
N GLY A 94 21.24 0.84 -0.17
CA GLY A 94 21.67 -0.13 -1.18
C GLY A 94 22.84 0.39 -2.01
N ARG A 95 24.00 -0.31 -1.99
CA ARG A 95 25.10 -0.03 -2.91
C ARG A 95 24.79 -0.60 -4.31
N PRO A 96 25.39 -0.06 -5.39
CA PRO A 96 25.04 -0.46 -6.75
C PRO A 96 25.06 -1.99 -6.98
N GLN A 97 26.14 -2.69 -6.55
CA GLN A 97 26.23 -4.14 -6.68
C GLN A 97 25.16 -4.86 -5.81
N GLN A 98 24.87 -4.34 -4.63
CA GLN A 98 23.81 -4.92 -3.76
C GLN A 98 22.43 -4.83 -4.40
N LEU A 99 22.12 -3.73 -5.08
CA LEU A 99 20.85 -3.59 -5.81
C LEU A 99 20.77 -4.56 -7.00
N LEU A 100 21.88 -4.76 -7.72
CA LEU A 100 21.97 -5.78 -8.80
C LEU A 100 21.76 -7.19 -8.25
N ASP A 101 22.40 -7.51 -7.13
CA ASP A 101 22.26 -8.80 -6.45
C ASP A 101 20.81 -9.07 -6.03
N ILE A 102 20.15 -8.06 -5.43
CA ILE A 102 18.73 -8.15 -5.02
C ILE A 102 17.83 -8.28 -6.25
N GLY A 103 18.08 -7.53 -7.31
CA GLY A 103 17.35 -7.66 -8.57
C GLY A 103 17.45 -9.05 -9.17
N ALA A 104 18.66 -9.64 -9.17
CA ALA A 104 18.89 -11.00 -9.62
C ALA A 104 18.17 -12.05 -8.72
N ASP A 105 18.20 -11.84 -7.41
CA ASP A 105 17.55 -12.72 -6.43
C ASP A 105 16.02 -12.65 -6.51
N LEU A 106 15.43 -11.48 -6.76
CA LEU A 106 13.98 -11.29 -6.99
C LEU A 106 13.51 -11.89 -8.32
N GLY A 107 14.42 -12.02 -9.30
CA GLY A 107 14.16 -12.63 -10.59
C GLY A 107 13.62 -11.68 -11.68
N PRO A 108 13.34 -12.20 -12.89
CA PRO A 108 13.13 -11.40 -14.11
C PRO A 108 11.85 -10.56 -14.11
N HIS A 109 10.98 -10.78 -13.14
CA HIS A 109 9.74 -10.02 -13.01
C HIS A 109 9.87 -8.76 -12.14
N TYR A 110 11.06 -8.50 -11.60
CA TYR A 110 11.33 -7.29 -10.86
C TYR A 110 12.28 -6.37 -11.63
N ALA A 111 11.99 -5.09 -11.55
CA ALA A 111 12.87 -4.02 -12.00
C ALA A 111 13.00 -2.99 -10.88
N TRP A 112 13.94 -2.06 -11.01
CA TRP A 112 14.09 -0.98 -10.04
C TRP A 112 14.47 0.33 -10.71
N ILE A 113 14.10 1.43 -10.05
CA ILE A 113 14.45 2.81 -10.40
C ILE A 113 15.09 3.45 -9.17
N GLY A 114 16.27 4.00 -9.34
CA GLY A 114 17.02 4.62 -8.26
C GLY A 114 18.35 5.17 -8.73
N THR A 115 19.01 5.91 -7.86
CA THR A 115 20.37 6.43 -8.11
C THR A 115 21.11 6.61 -6.80
N SER A 116 22.44 6.65 -6.85
CA SER A 116 23.27 6.95 -5.69
C SER A 116 23.04 8.37 -5.18
N ARG A 117 23.01 8.52 -3.86
CA ARG A 117 22.85 9.83 -3.18
C ARG A 117 24.03 10.78 -3.43
N GLY A 118 25.24 10.24 -3.56
CA GLY A 118 26.47 10.99 -3.81
C GLY A 118 27.03 10.82 -5.21
N VAL A 119 28.29 11.17 -5.37
CA VAL A 119 29.07 10.97 -6.60
C VAL A 119 29.77 9.61 -6.51
N GLY A 120 29.72 8.83 -7.60
CA GLY A 120 30.33 7.49 -7.63
C GLY A 120 29.42 6.38 -7.09
N ALA A 121 30.05 5.32 -6.56
CA ALA A 121 29.38 4.11 -6.06
C ALA A 121 28.91 4.24 -4.59
N ASP A 122 28.23 5.34 -4.27
CA ASP A 122 27.65 5.57 -2.94
C ASP A 122 26.31 4.85 -2.79
N GLU A 123 25.77 4.88 -1.57
CA GLU A 123 24.45 4.34 -1.26
C GLU A 123 23.35 4.98 -2.10
N ALA A 124 22.42 4.17 -2.50
CA ALA A 124 21.29 4.58 -3.33
C ALA A 124 19.96 4.55 -2.56
N VAL A 125 19.03 5.36 -3.04
CA VAL A 125 17.61 5.29 -2.71
C VAL A 125 16.90 4.76 -3.94
N ALA A 126 16.34 3.54 -3.86
CA ALA A 126 15.75 2.86 -5.01
C ALA A 126 14.34 2.36 -4.71
N VAL A 127 13.54 2.23 -5.77
CA VAL A 127 12.20 1.64 -5.73
C VAL A 127 12.22 0.40 -6.63
N PHE A 128 12.16 -0.80 -6.05
CA PHE A 128 11.90 -2.04 -6.78
C PHE A 128 10.41 -2.22 -7.01
N TYR A 129 10.04 -2.86 -8.10
CA TYR A 129 8.65 -3.10 -8.43
C TYR A 129 8.44 -4.36 -9.27
N ASP A 130 7.30 -5.04 -9.07
CA ASP A 130 6.89 -6.19 -9.88
C ASP A 130 6.32 -5.72 -11.22
N THR A 131 7.02 -5.98 -12.31
CA THR A 131 6.68 -5.56 -13.68
C THR A 131 5.44 -6.26 -14.23
N ARG A 132 5.03 -7.38 -13.65
CA ARG A 132 3.77 -8.06 -14.01
C ARG A 132 2.56 -7.19 -13.63
N ARG A 133 2.67 -6.46 -12.52
CA ARG A 133 1.62 -5.59 -12.00
C ARG A 133 1.83 -4.13 -12.34
N LEU A 134 3.04 -3.62 -12.24
CA LEU A 134 3.34 -2.19 -12.27
C LEU A 134 4.12 -1.80 -13.52
N ALA A 135 3.70 -0.69 -14.14
CA ALA A 135 4.43 -0.07 -15.24
C ALA A 135 4.79 1.37 -14.86
N PRO A 136 6.07 1.76 -14.86
CA PRO A 136 6.44 3.14 -14.58
C PRO A 136 5.92 4.06 -15.68
N ALA A 137 5.33 5.20 -15.29
CA ALA A 137 4.80 6.23 -16.16
C ALA A 137 5.60 7.55 -16.08
N GLY A 138 6.54 7.63 -15.14
CA GLY A 138 7.44 8.75 -14.94
C GLY A 138 8.21 8.59 -13.62
N TYR A 139 9.37 9.19 -13.53
CA TYR A 139 10.18 9.22 -12.32
C TYR A 139 11.10 10.41 -12.29
N GLU A 140 11.56 10.78 -11.11
CA GLU A 140 12.58 11.82 -10.90
C GLU A 140 13.36 11.51 -9.63
N HIS A 141 14.56 12.07 -9.55
CA HIS A 141 15.40 12.09 -8.36
C HIS A 141 15.65 13.55 -7.96
N PHE A 142 15.57 13.85 -6.67
CA PHE A 142 15.94 15.16 -6.16
C PHE A 142 16.65 15.06 -4.81
N TRP A 143 17.62 15.96 -4.61
CA TRP A 143 18.41 16.00 -3.38
C TRP A 143 17.75 16.88 -2.33
N LEU A 144 17.86 16.45 -1.10
CA LEU A 144 17.31 17.14 0.06
C LEU A 144 18.31 18.23 0.51
N SER A 145 18.24 19.36 -0.19
CA SER A 145 19.15 20.49 -0.07
C SER A 145 18.53 21.76 -0.66
N ASP A 146 19.18 22.91 -0.54
CA ASP A 146 18.77 24.16 -1.20
C ASP A 146 18.92 24.08 -2.73
N THR A 147 19.68 23.13 -3.24
CA THR A 147 19.86 22.88 -4.68
C THR A 147 19.38 21.46 -5.08
N PRO A 148 18.06 21.19 -5.07
CA PRO A 148 17.54 19.84 -5.22
C PRO A 148 17.88 19.13 -6.54
N ARG A 149 18.24 19.86 -7.58
CA ARG A 149 18.61 19.31 -8.89
C ARG A 149 20.11 19.03 -9.03
N VAL A 150 20.92 19.40 -8.04
CA VAL A 150 22.37 19.17 -8.05
C VAL A 150 22.66 17.85 -7.35
N ARG A 151 23.19 16.89 -8.13
CA ARG A 151 23.56 15.57 -7.59
C ARG A 151 24.59 15.69 -6.47
N GLY A 152 24.37 14.98 -5.37
CA GLY A 152 25.26 14.98 -4.21
C GLY A 152 25.19 16.25 -3.37
N SER A 153 24.25 17.17 -3.65
CA SER A 153 24.10 18.40 -2.86
C SER A 153 23.71 18.07 -1.41
N ASN A 154 24.39 18.75 -0.46
CA ASN A 154 24.19 18.66 0.98
C ASN A 154 24.47 20.03 1.60
N THR A 155 23.46 20.89 1.70
CA THR A 155 23.61 22.30 2.13
C THR A 155 23.12 22.57 3.55
N TRP A 156 22.53 21.57 4.22
CA TRP A 156 21.91 21.74 5.54
C TRP A 156 22.72 21.12 6.69
N GLY A 157 24.02 20.84 6.47
CA GLY A 157 24.90 20.31 7.50
C GLY A 157 24.58 18.88 7.94
N GLY A 158 23.96 18.10 7.07
CA GLY A 158 23.79 16.66 7.27
C GLY A 158 25.10 15.90 7.10
N GLY A 159 25.21 14.71 7.68
CA GLY A 159 26.38 13.85 7.58
C GLY A 159 26.63 13.35 6.15
N HIS A 160 25.58 13.20 5.35
CA HIS A 160 25.62 12.69 3.97
C HIS A 160 24.61 13.41 3.08
N PRO A 161 24.85 13.48 1.76
CA PRO A 161 23.79 13.86 0.83
C PRO A 161 22.58 12.95 0.99
N ARG A 162 21.38 13.52 1.05
CA ARG A 162 20.12 12.79 1.15
C ARG A 162 19.25 13.15 -0.03
N MET A 163 18.36 12.24 -0.42
CA MET A 163 17.59 12.40 -1.64
C MET A 163 16.25 11.66 -1.57
N VAL A 164 15.41 11.96 -2.54
CA VAL A 164 14.18 11.23 -2.81
C VAL A 164 14.25 10.66 -4.23
N THR A 165 13.84 9.43 -4.38
CA THR A 165 13.44 8.83 -5.65
C THR A 165 11.92 8.72 -5.66
N TRP A 166 11.25 9.33 -6.64
CA TRP A 166 9.82 9.08 -6.82
C TRP A 166 9.54 8.45 -8.17
N VAL A 167 8.52 7.60 -8.19
CA VAL A 167 8.06 6.88 -9.38
C VAL A 167 6.55 6.95 -9.45
N ARG A 168 6.02 7.36 -10.60
CA ARG A 168 4.60 7.23 -10.91
C ARG A 168 4.36 5.91 -11.64
N PHE A 169 3.50 5.09 -11.09
CA PHE A 169 3.13 3.80 -11.65
C PHE A 169 1.72 3.80 -12.23
N ARG A 170 1.51 2.90 -13.19
CA ARG A 170 0.20 2.39 -13.58
C ARG A 170 0.06 0.97 -13.04
N ASP A 171 -1.01 0.70 -12.28
CA ASP A 171 -1.33 -0.63 -11.80
C ASP A 171 -2.18 -1.36 -12.85
N ARG A 172 -1.61 -2.37 -13.48
CA ARG A 172 -2.26 -3.18 -14.52
C ARG A 172 -3.42 -4.00 -13.99
N LEU A 173 -3.38 -4.39 -12.71
CA LEU A 173 -4.43 -5.15 -12.03
C LEU A 173 -5.54 -4.24 -11.47
N ALA A 174 -5.36 -2.92 -11.53
CA ALA A 174 -6.33 -1.93 -11.09
C ALA A 174 -6.77 -1.02 -12.26
N ALA A 175 -7.10 -1.60 -13.40
CA ALA A 175 -7.56 -0.89 -14.60
C ALA A 175 -6.63 0.26 -15.06
N GLY A 176 -5.34 0.13 -14.83
CA GLY A 176 -4.36 1.16 -15.20
C GLY A 176 -4.35 2.37 -14.29
N ARG A 177 -4.96 2.29 -13.10
CA ARG A 177 -4.96 3.35 -12.10
C ARG A 177 -3.54 3.79 -11.80
N GLN A 178 -3.33 5.10 -11.72
CA GLN A 178 -2.02 5.66 -11.43
C GLN A 178 -1.89 6.01 -9.95
N PHE A 179 -0.67 5.91 -9.44
CA PHE A 179 -0.27 6.34 -8.11
C PHE A 179 1.21 6.69 -8.09
N CYS A 180 1.66 7.43 -7.10
CA CYS A 180 3.07 7.74 -6.90
C CYS A 180 3.64 7.03 -5.68
N VAL A 181 4.88 6.60 -5.80
CA VAL A 181 5.71 6.14 -4.68
C VAL A 181 6.89 7.08 -4.58
N LEU A 182 7.07 7.70 -3.41
CA LEU A 182 8.27 8.43 -3.03
C LEU A 182 9.05 7.55 -2.05
N ASN A 183 10.35 7.44 -2.23
CA ASN A 183 11.22 6.74 -1.29
C ASN A 183 12.36 7.66 -0.87
N THR A 184 12.70 7.66 0.42
CA THR A 184 13.72 8.55 0.99
C THR A 184 14.54 7.87 2.08
N HIS A 185 15.67 8.49 2.41
CA HIS A 185 16.46 8.19 3.59
C HIS A 185 16.94 9.51 4.18
N LEU A 186 16.41 9.91 5.34
CA LEU A 186 16.74 11.18 5.97
C LEU A 186 18.08 11.11 6.71
N ASP A 187 18.59 12.25 7.13
CA ASP A 187 19.89 12.33 7.76
C ASP A 187 19.89 11.71 9.17
N ASN A 188 20.89 10.90 9.47
CA ASN A 188 20.99 10.19 10.76
C ASN A 188 21.58 11.07 11.89
N ALA A 189 22.27 12.16 11.55
CA ALA A 189 22.96 12.98 12.53
C ALA A 189 22.27 14.32 12.82
N SER A 190 21.81 15.02 11.78
CA SER A 190 21.31 16.38 11.85
C SER A 190 19.79 16.46 11.93
N GLN A 191 19.23 16.84 13.07
CA GLN A 191 17.79 17.10 13.22
C GLN A 191 17.35 18.26 12.29
N TYR A 192 18.17 19.32 12.19
CA TYR A 192 17.88 20.44 11.28
C TYR A 192 17.78 19.98 9.83
N ALA A 193 18.70 19.12 9.37
CA ALA A 193 18.65 18.58 8.00
C ALA A 193 17.39 17.73 7.79
N ARG A 194 16.97 16.92 8.78
CA ARG A 194 15.71 16.14 8.72
C ARG A 194 14.48 17.04 8.58
N GLU A 195 14.38 18.10 9.39
CA GLU A 195 13.25 19.04 9.34
C GLU A 195 13.18 19.81 8.02
N ARG A 196 14.34 20.26 7.49
CA ARG A 196 14.42 20.87 6.16
C ARG A 196 14.02 19.88 5.06
N SER A 197 14.44 18.63 5.18
CA SER A 197 14.07 17.54 4.28
C SER A 197 12.57 17.32 4.26
N ALA A 198 11.94 17.20 5.42
CA ALA A 198 10.48 17.05 5.54
C ALA A 198 9.73 18.24 4.92
N ALA A 199 10.24 19.47 5.12
CA ALA A 199 9.65 20.67 4.52
C ALA A 199 9.74 20.64 2.98
N LEU A 200 10.87 20.22 2.42
CA LEU A 200 11.03 20.11 0.97
C LEU A 200 10.16 18.98 0.39
N ILE A 201 10.10 17.83 1.05
CA ILE A 201 9.22 16.72 0.66
C ILE A 201 7.76 17.17 0.66
N ALA A 202 7.29 17.81 1.73
CA ALA A 202 5.95 18.39 1.84
C ALA A 202 5.64 19.36 0.69
N ALA A 203 6.55 20.30 0.41
CA ALA A 203 6.43 21.25 -0.71
C ALA A 203 6.44 20.58 -2.09
N ARG A 204 7.07 19.41 -2.23
CA ARG A 204 7.02 18.63 -3.47
C ARG A 204 5.72 17.86 -3.60
N ILE A 205 5.25 17.25 -2.51
CA ILE A 205 3.95 16.54 -2.47
C ILE A 205 2.80 17.46 -2.86
N SER A 206 2.78 18.71 -2.37
CA SER A 206 1.71 19.67 -2.71
C SER A 206 1.62 20.05 -4.20
N ARG A 207 2.60 19.65 -5.01
CA ARG A 207 2.61 19.87 -6.48
C ARG A 207 2.05 18.68 -7.28
N PHE A 208 1.83 17.55 -6.63
CA PHE A 208 1.16 16.44 -7.29
C PHE A 208 -0.34 16.71 -7.38
N ASP A 209 -0.98 16.09 -8.37
CA ASP A 209 -2.43 16.07 -8.46
C ASP A 209 -3.01 15.50 -7.17
N PRO A 210 -3.85 16.21 -6.43
CA PRO A 210 -4.43 15.73 -5.17
C PRO A 210 -5.31 14.49 -5.35
N ALA A 211 -5.79 14.21 -6.57
CA ALA A 211 -6.53 12.98 -6.89
C ALA A 211 -5.61 11.76 -7.08
N LEU A 212 -4.28 11.97 -7.20
CA LEU A 212 -3.32 10.91 -7.40
C LEU A 212 -2.91 10.31 -6.05
N PRO A 213 -3.23 9.03 -5.76
CA PRO A 213 -2.75 8.38 -4.55
C PRO A 213 -1.22 8.43 -4.48
N LEU A 214 -0.70 8.75 -3.30
CA LEU A 214 0.72 8.85 -3.05
C LEU A 214 1.10 8.00 -1.84
N LEU A 215 2.21 7.29 -1.94
CA LEU A 215 2.87 6.57 -0.87
C LEU A 215 4.25 7.17 -0.65
N LEU A 216 4.62 7.42 0.59
CA LEU A 216 5.96 7.85 0.98
C LEU A 216 6.56 6.78 1.88
N THR A 217 7.59 6.11 1.40
CA THR A 217 8.36 5.09 2.12
C THR A 217 9.73 5.64 2.50
N GLY A 218 10.30 5.15 3.59
CA GLY A 218 11.66 5.57 3.93
C GLY A 218 12.12 5.16 5.32
N ASP A 219 13.42 5.30 5.50
CA ASP A 219 14.06 5.45 6.80
C ASP A 219 14.17 6.95 7.11
N PHE A 220 13.41 7.40 8.09
CA PHE A 220 13.34 8.82 8.47
C PHE A 220 14.34 9.20 9.55
N ASN A 221 15.08 8.21 10.09
CA ASN A 221 16.05 8.40 11.17
C ASN A 221 15.49 9.19 12.38
N THR A 222 14.19 9.08 12.61
CA THR A 222 13.49 9.68 13.74
C THR A 222 12.24 8.88 14.05
N VAL A 223 11.83 8.87 15.32
CA VAL A 223 10.71 8.04 15.79
C VAL A 223 9.37 8.68 15.37
N ALA A 224 8.47 7.86 14.86
CA ALA A 224 7.10 8.25 14.56
C ALA A 224 6.39 8.77 15.84
N HIS A 225 5.51 9.76 15.69
CA HIS A 225 4.74 10.43 16.76
C HIS A 225 5.56 11.29 17.74
N GLU A 226 6.87 11.27 17.68
CA GLU A 226 7.73 11.92 18.68
C GLU A 226 8.60 13.05 18.11
N ASN A 227 8.41 13.44 16.83
CA ASN A 227 9.35 14.34 16.18
C ASN A 227 8.68 15.30 15.18
N PRO A 228 9.08 16.59 15.11
CA PRO A 228 8.56 17.58 14.17
C PRO A 228 8.61 17.17 12.69
N VAL A 229 9.51 16.26 12.31
CA VAL A 229 9.57 15.69 10.95
C VAL A 229 8.29 14.92 10.62
N TYR A 230 7.87 14.06 11.55
CA TYR A 230 6.63 13.29 11.45
C TYR A 230 5.42 14.22 11.36
N ASP A 231 5.29 15.15 12.31
CA ASP A 231 4.18 16.12 12.36
C ASP A 231 4.07 16.94 11.08
N ARG A 232 5.20 17.37 10.52
CA ARG A 232 5.25 18.14 9.28
C ARG A 232 4.74 17.37 8.07
N LEU A 233 5.08 16.08 7.98
CA LEU A 233 4.61 15.23 6.88
C LEU A 233 3.12 14.93 7.00
N LEU A 234 2.60 14.73 8.21
CA LEU A 234 1.16 14.61 8.43
C LEU A 234 0.43 15.93 8.15
N ALA A 235 0.97 17.07 8.56
CA ALA A 235 0.42 18.38 8.24
C ALA A 235 0.42 18.69 6.73
N ALA A 236 1.24 18.02 5.94
CA ALA A 236 1.22 18.09 4.48
C ALA A 236 0.10 17.24 3.84
N GLY A 237 -0.77 16.63 4.64
CA GLY A 237 -1.92 15.85 4.20
C GLY A 237 -1.64 14.35 4.05
N LEU A 238 -0.53 13.85 4.58
CA LEU A 238 -0.29 12.41 4.65
C LEU A 238 -0.86 11.82 5.94
N VAL A 239 -1.13 10.53 5.93
CA VAL A 239 -1.50 9.72 7.08
C VAL A 239 -0.51 8.58 7.25
N ASP A 240 -0.22 8.19 8.48
CA ASP A 240 0.57 7.00 8.76
C ASP A 240 -0.26 5.75 8.45
N THR A 241 0.27 4.87 7.61
CA THR A 241 -0.39 3.63 7.25
C THR A 241 -0.51 2.68 8.44
N TRP A 242 0.41 2.77 9.39
CA TRP A 242 0.32 2.05 10.66
C TRP A 242 -0.92 2.46 11.45
N ASP A 243 -1.20 3.75 11.55
CA ASP A 243 -2.33 4.26 12.34
C ASP A 243 -3.66 3.98 11.68
N THR A 244 -3.69 4.01 10.34
CA THR A 244 -4.92 3.79 9.55
C THR A 244 -5.14 2.34 9.18
N ALA A 245 -4.20 1.43 9.49
CA ALA A 245 -4.33 0.00 9.21
C ALA A 245 -5.52 -0.61 9.96
N ARG A 246 -6.34 -1.38 9.22
CA ARG A 246 -7.45 -2.14 9.81
C ARG A 246 -6.95 -3.21 10.80
N THR A 247 -5.83 -3.84 10.48
CA THR A 247 -5.12 -4.77 11.36
C THR A 247 -3.64 -4.46 11.37
N ARG A 248 -3.00 -4.65 12.51
CA ARG A 248 -1.57 -4.48 12.69
C ARG A 248 -0.93 -5.77 13.17
N GLY A 249 0.31 -6.00 12.75
CA GLY A 249 1.18 -6.99 13.39
C GLY A 249 1.70 -6.49 14.73
N ASP A 250 2.57 -7.27 15.35
CA ASP A 250 3.26 -6.85 16.56
C ASP A 250 4.16 -5.64 16.26
N ALA A 251 4.17 -4.69 17.19
CA ALA A 251 5.01 -3.51 17.10
C ALA A 251 6.42 -3.80 17.58
N TYR A 252 7.42 -3.40 16.81
CA TYR A 252 8.83 -3.45 17.17
C TYR A 252 9.54 -2.16 16.79
N ALA A 253 10.65 -1.85 17.48
CA ALA A 253 11.60 -0.90 16.93
C ALA A 253 12.05 -1.38 15.56
N THR A 254 12.01 -0.51 14.56
CA THR A 254 12.38 -0.90 13.19
C THR A 254 13.89 -0.97 12.98
N TYR A 255 14.68 -0.28 13.81
CA TYR A 255 16.14 -0.44 13.90
C TYR A 255 16.53 -1.24 15.13
N HIS A 256 17.23 -2.35 14.95
CA HIS A 256 17.69 -3.21 16.05
C HIS A 256 19.22 -3.36 16.13
N GLY A 257 19.96 -2.96 15.11
CA GLY A 257 21.43 -2.99 15.14
C GLY A 257 22.01 -4.38 15.41
N TYR A 258 21.34 -5.45 14.97
CA TYR A 258 21.64 -6.87 15.25
C TYR A 258 21.60 -7.23 16.75
N LYS A 259 20.91 -6.46 17.56
CA LYS A 259 20.61 -6.76 18.95
C LYS A 259 19.27 -7.45 19.10
N ALA A 260 18.89 -7.80 20.32
CA ALA A 260 17.55 -8.30 20.62
C ALA A 260 16.48 -7.30 20.17
N LEU A 261 15.39 -7.80 19.57
CA LEU A 261 14.28 -6.97 19.13
C LEU A 261 13.62 -6.28 20.34
N THR A 262 13.23 -5.04 20.17
CA THR A 262 12.56 -4.24 21.19
C THR A 262 11.06 -4.16 20.88
N PRO A 263 10.21 -4.93 21.56
CA PRO A 263 8.76 -4.83 21.40
C PRO A 263 8.27 -3.42 21.76
N ASN A 264 7.31 -2.91 20.99
CA ASN A 264 6.75 -1.56 21.12
C ASN A 264 7.79 -0.43 21.10
N GLY A 265 8.96 -0.68 20.51
CA GLY A 265 10.00 0.33 20.35
C GLY A 265 9.71 1.31 19.21
N GLY A 266 10.57 2.34 19.10
CA GLY A 266 10.40 3.41 18.13
C GLY A 266 10.52 2.93 16.69
N ARG A 267 9.54 3.29 15.86
CA ARG A 267 9.57 3.08 14.42
C ARG A 267 10.27 4.27 13.76
N ILE A 268 11.38 4.05 13.08
CA ILE A 268 12.08 5.06 12.29
C ILE A 268 11.92 4.82 10.78
N ASP A 269 11.45 3.64 10.39
CA ASP A 269 11.06 3.29 9.03
C ASP A 269 9.53 3.35 8.93
N TRP A 270 9.00 4.16 8.00
CA TRP A 270 7.57 4.41 7.89
C TRP A 270 7.07 4.23 6.45
N ILE A 271 5.78 3.93 6.35
CA ILE A 271 4.98 4.09 5.14
C ILE A 271 3.91 5.13 5.46
N LEU A 272 3.92 6.25 4.75
CA LEU A 272 2.87 7.26 4.81
C LEU A 272 2.10 7.26 3.49
N ALA A 273 0.82 7.63 3.53
CA ALA A 273 -0.04 7.64 2.35
C ALA A 273 -0.93 8.89 2.30
N THR A 274 -1.42 9.25 1.12
CA THR A 274 -2.52 10.22 1.02
C THR A 274 -3.82 9.64 1.60
N PRO A 275 -4.70 10.46 2.18
CA PRO A 275 -6.04 10.03 2.58
C PRO A 275 -6.80 9.39 1.41
N GLY A 276 -7.54 8.31 1.67
CA GLY A 276 -8.23 7.55 0.63
C GLY A 276 -7.50 6.24 0.26
N VAL A 277 -6.20 6.13 0.48
CA VAL A 277 -5.52 4.83 0.50
C VAL A 277 -6.05 4.04 1.70
N ARG A 278 -6.57 2.84 1.44
CA ARG A 278 -7.13 1.97 2.49
C ARG A 278 -6.13 0.92 2.86
N VAL A 279 -5.63 0.96 4.09
CA VAL A 279 -4.66 0.01 4.62
C VAL A 279 -5.40 -1.14 5.28
N GLN A 280 -5.24 -2.34 4.72
CA GLN A 280 -5.86 -3.54 5.25
C GLN A 280 -5.04 -4.10 6.41
N ARG A 281 -3.73 -4.11 6.25
CA ARG A 281 -2.78 -4.60 7.25
C ARG A 281 -1.44 -3.89 7.12
N GLU A 282 -0.80 -3.63 8.27
CA GLU A 282 0.62 -3.26 8.33
C GLU A 282 1.33 -4.07 9.41
N TRP A 283 2.59 -4.41 9.19
CA TRP A 283 3.41 -5.16 10.14
C TRP A 283 4.89 -4.88 9.94
N THR A 284 5.64 -5.06 11.02
CA THR A 284 7.10 -5.12 11.00
C THR A 284 7.50 -6.59 10.84
N ASP A 285 8.27 -6.92 9.80
CA ASP A 285 8.66 -8.32 9.55
C ASP A 285 9.94 -8.66 10.32
N THR A 286 9.83 -9.58 11.26
CA THR A 286 10.93 -10.01 12.15
C THR A 286 11.68 -11.23 11.64
N PHE A 287 11.57 -11.54 10.35
CA PHE A 287 12.19 -12.72 9.77
C PHE A 287 13.71 -12.75 9.96
N SER A 288 14.20 -13.90 10.38
CA SER A 288 15.62 -14.25 10.44
C SER A 288 15.82 -15.73 10.15
N GLU A 289 17.00 -16.12 9.69
CA GLU A 289 17.40 -17.52 9.55
C GLU A 289 18.62 -17.81 10.44
N ASN A 290 18.52 -18.82 11.29
CA ASN A 290 19.59 -19.22 12.22
C ASN A 290 20.14 -18.02 13.03
N GLY A 291 19.27 -17.10 13.44
CA GLY A 291 19.64 -15.89 14.19
C GLY A 291 20.28 -14.78 13.34
N GLN A 292 20.46 -14.98 12.03
CA GLN A 292 20.92 -13.95 11.11
C GLN A 292 19.73 -13.17 10.54
N TYR A 293 19.69 -11.88 10.78
CA TYR A 293 18.77 -10.94 10.13
C TYR A 293 19.32 -10.48 8.76
N PRO A 294 18.47 -10.19 7.78
CA PRO A 294 18.90 -9.70 6.47
C PRO A 294 19.47 -8.28 6.50
N SER A 295 19.09 -7.48 7.48
CA SER A 295 19.53 -6.11 7.75
C SER A 295 19.58 -5.87 9.25
N ASP A 296 20.13 -4.74 9.69
CA ASP A 296 20.00 -4.21 11.05
C ASP A 296 18.71 -3.40 11.25
N HIS A 297 17.93 -3.23 10.18
CA HIS A 297 16.55 -2.77 10.20
C HIS A 297 15.59 -3.92 9.92
N LEU A 298 14.39 -3.82 10.46
CA LEU A 298 13.26 -4.68 10.13
C LEU A 298 12.45 -4.02 9.00
N PRO A 299 12.07 -4.76 7.95
CA PRO A 299 11.21 -4.18 6.92
C PRO A 299 9.81 -3.92 7.47
N VAL A 300 9.23 -2.79 7.07
CA VAL A 300 7.81 -2.48 7.31
C VAL A 300 7.04 -2.79 6.05
N GLN A 301 5.95 -3.54 6.20
CA GLN A 301 5.12 -4.00 5.09
C GLN A 301 3.67 -3.59 5.28
N ALA A 302 3.05 -3.13 4.20
CA ALA A 302 1.63 -2.78 4.18
C ALA A 302 0.91 -3.44 3.00
N SER A 303 -0.25 -4.02 3.30
CA SER A 303 -1.23 -4.48 2.30
C SER A 303 -2.32 -3.43 2.18
N LEU A 304 -2.48 -2.82 1.02
CA LEU A 304 -3.34 -1.66 0.84
C LEU A 304 -4.07 -1.64 -0.51
N THR A 305 -5.12 -0.84 -0.60
CA THR A 305 -5.79 -0.52 -1.87
C THR A 305 -5.79 0.99 -2.10
N LEU A 306 -5.56 1.35 -3.36
CA LEU A 306 -5.51 2.75 -3.77
C LEU A 306 -6.94 3.29 -3.92
N GLY A 307 -7.63 3.62 -2.95
CA GLY A 307 -8.96 4.24 -2.86
C GLY A 307 -9.84 4.33 -4.11
#